data_098d39e31ca47b0b17ace47b4c3f2dbe
#
_entry.id   098d39e31ca47b0b17ace47b4c3f2dbe
#
_cell.length_a   1.000
_cell.length_b   1.000
_cell.length_c   1.000
_cell.angle_alpha   90.00
_cell.angle_beta   90.00
_cell.angle_gamma   90.00
#
_symmetry.space_group_name_H-M   'P 1'
#
loop_
_entity.id
_entity.type
_entity.pdbx_description
1 polymer ?
#
loop_
_entity_poly.entity_id
_entity_poly.type
_entity_poly.pdbx_seq_one_letter_code
_entity_poly.pdbx_strand_id
1 'polypeptide(L)'
;MNRPGQNLLSRLNFSRPQNRAINSSSKDLSSKALLTSLSRLSSGYLKMTLPDGEIREFGKHTDSLNADIQIHDWSVFKQVMSHGDIGFAESYIRGEWNTSNLQAILELAIRNRTILEKAIYGSWLGSILYRFKHWLRDNSKAGSRKNIHAHYDLGNAFYSLWLDPTMSYSSAWFSESDRQTLAEAQRAKIRRILESLKTKPGDHILEIGCGWGGIMEEALLSERSITGLTLSTEQKAFAENRLAKIEAKANKAQSFEVRLQDYRDCQEKFNGIASVEMFEAVGEKHWPEYFQMIAKCLKAGGKACIQTIVIAEELFERYRHNTDFIQQYVFPGGMLPSRSSFKASAEKAGLQIEAEFAFGSDYAKTLCLWRDSFNQKLQEVRELGFDEAFIRLWNFYLMYCAAGFSERNIDVVQFTLSHQQAPTSPDALTA
;
A
#
# COMPACT_ATOMS: atom_id res chain seq x y z
N MET A 1 -24.15 14.45 12.26
CA MET A 1 -23.58 13.64 11.15
C MET A 1 -22.12 14.06 11.01
N ASN A 2 -21.17 13.21 11.41
CA ASN A 2 -19.75 13.46 11.20
C ASN A 2 -19.46 13.37 9.69
N ARG A 3 -18.83 14.40 9.15
CA ARG A 3 -18.44 14.41 7.71
C ARG A 3 -17.40 13.33 7.46
N PRO A 4 -17.49 12.60 6.31
CA PRO A 4 -16.43 11.66 5.90
C PRO A 4 -15.07 12.39 5.91
N GLY A 5 -14.02 11.74 6.38
CA GLY A 5 -12.68 12.34 6.43
C GLY A 5 -12.33 13.15 7.69
N GLN A 6 -13.28 13.58 8.51
CA GLN A 6 -12.96 14.32 9.75
C GLN A 6 -12.11 13.50 10.74
N ASN A 7 -12.27 12.18 10.77
CA ASN A 7 -11.46 11.29 11.60
C ASN A 7 -10.00 11.18 11.14
N LEU A 8 -9.74 11.23 9.83
CA LEU A 8 -8.37 11.24 9.30
C LEU A 8 -7.71 12.60 9.56
N LEU A 9 -8.43 13.69 9.29
CA LEU A 9 -7.96 15.07 9.47
C LEU A 9 -7.79 15.45 10.95
N SER A 10 -8.66 14.95 11.86
CA SER A 10 -8.51 15.19 13.29
C SER A 10 -7.29 14.47 13.89
N ARG A 11 -6.84 13.36 13.27
CA ARG A 11 -5.58 12.71 13.62
C ARG A 11 -4.37 13.50 13.14
N LEU A 12 -4.56 14.29 12.10
CA LEU A 12 -3.51 15.08 11.49
C LEU A 12 -3.14 16.32 12.31
N ASN A 13 -3.90 16.69 13.34
CA ASN A 13 -3.69 17.85 14.22
C ASN A 13 -2.96 19.03 13.54
N PHE A 14 -3.19 19.16 12.22
CA PHE A 14 -2.73 20.28 11.43
C PHE A 14 -3.63 21.45 11.82
N SER A 15 -3.33 22.10 12.97
CA SER A 15 -3.83 23.43 13.22
C SER A 15 -3.59 24.23 11.93
N ARG A 16 -4.68 24.76 11.35
CA ARG A 16 -4.57 25.72 10.23
C ARG A 16 -3.40 26.64 10.53
N PRO A 17 -2.55 26.94 9.56
CA PRO A 17 -1.59 28.00 9.75
C PRO A 17 -2.39 29.24 10.12
N GLN A 18 -2.45 29.55 11.41
CA GLN A 18 -2.74 30.93 11.80
C GLN A 18 -1.73 31.74 10.99
N ASN A 19 -2.17 32.86 10.38
CA ASN A 19 -1.31 33.85 9.76
C ASN A 19 -0.13 34.17 10.69
N ARG A 20 0.82 33.27 10.80
CA ARG A 20 2.11 33.55 11.39
C ARG A 20 2.81 34.39 10.35
N ALA A 21 2.96 35.67 10.68
CA ALA A 21 3.89 36.54 10.00
C ALA A 21 5.11 35.69 9.63
N ILE A 22 5.45 35.69 8.33
CA ILE A 22 6.63 35.05 7.77
C ILE A 22 7.80 35.50 8.63
N ASN A 23 8.14 34.73 9.65
CA ASN A 23 9.37 34.93 10.40
C ASN A 23 10.49 34.50 9.46
N SER A 24 10.97 35.44 8.68
CA SER A 24 12.19 35.39 7.89
C SER A 24 13.41 35.27 8.82
N SER A 25 13.42 34.27 9.70
CA SER A 25 14.58 34.02 10.52
C SER A 25 15.50 33.04 9.82
N SER A 26 16.47 33.62 9.13
CA SER A 26 17.84 33.14 8.89
C SER A 26 18.08 31.63 8.68
N LYS A 27 18.84 31.35 7.66
CA LYS A 27 19.57 30.08 7.43
C LYS A 27 20.11 29.52 8.76
N ASP A 28 19.37 28.62 9.36
CA ASP A 28 19.77 27.97 10.61
C ASP A 28 20.78 26.84 10.36
N LEU A 29 21.23 26.18 11.43
CA LEU A 29 22.18 25.08 11.33
C LEU A 29 21.59 23.89 10.53
N SER A 30 20.28 23.68 10.60
CA SER A 30 19.56 22.61 9.88
C SER A 30 19.59 22.82 8.38
N SER A 31 19.32 24.04 7.91
CA SER A 31 19.38 24.38 6.48
C SER A 31 20.80 24.23 5.93
N LYS A 32 21.81 24.70 6.67
CA LYS A 32 23.23 24.54 6.27
C LYS A 32 23.63 23.06 6.17
N ALA A 33 23.25 22.24 7.15
CA ALA A 33 23.56 20.79 7.17
C ALA A 33 22.92 20.06 6.00
N LEU A 34 21.61 20.28 5.74
CA LEU A 34 20.92 19.60 4.65
C LEU A 34 21.44 20.07 3.27
N LEU A 35 21.65 21.38 3.07
CA LEU A 35 22.21 21.91 1.81
C LEU A 35 23.63 21.39 1.56
N THR A 36 24.45 21.23 2.60
CA THR A 36 25.78 20.60 2.50
C THR A 36 25.67 19.13 2.11
N SER A 37 24.66 18.41 2.60
CA SER A 37 24.44 17.03 2.23
C SER A 37 23.94 16.90 0.79
N LEU A 38 23.04 17.78 0.36
CA LEU A 38 22.57 17.85 -1.03
C LEU A 38 23.71 18.15 -2.02
N SER A 39 24.73 18.91 -1.64
CA SER A 39 25.91 19.13 -2.52
C SER A 39 26.72 17.86 -2.81
N ARG A 40 26.43 16.76 -2.09
CA ARG A 40 27.05 15.43 -2.27
C ARG A 40 26.15 14.46 -3.00
N LEU A 41 25.04 14.91 -3.63
CA LEU A 41 24.17 14.03 -4.41
C LEU A 41 24.99 13.22 -5.42
N SER A 42 24.81 11.92 -5.38
CA SER A 42 25.56 10.97 -6.23
C SER A 42 24.75 10.53 -7.47
N SER A 43 23.45 10.72 -7.45
CA SER A 43 22.54 10.34 -8.55
C SER A 43 21.43 11.37 -8.71
N GLY A 44 21.16 11.74 -9.96
CA GLY A 44 20.12 12.68 -10.33
C GLY A 44 20.54 14.15 -10.23
N TYR A 45 19.58 15.02 -10.55
CA TYR A 45 19.72 16.48 -10.51
C TYR A 45 18.56 17.09 -9.75
N LEU A 46 18.85 18.08 -8.91
CA LEU A 46 17.86 18.84 -8.14
C LEU A 46 18.05 20.33 -8.35
N LYS A 47 17.00 20.99 -8.84
CA LYS A 47 16.88 22.45 -8.83
C LYS A 47 16.04 22.88 -7.63
N MET A 48 16.62 23.63 -6.70
CA MET A 48 15.96 24.10 -5.48
C MET A 48 15.84 25.62 -5.47
N THR A 49 14.62 26.12 -5.32
CA THR A 49 14.35 27.54 -5.05
C THR A 49 14.12 27.70 -3.55
N LEU A 50 14.92 28.52 -2.89
CA LEU A 50 14.86 28.81 -1.46
C LEU A 50 13.84 29.91 -1.14
N PRO A 51 13.40 30.07 0.13
CA PRO A 51 12.41 31.06 0.53
C PRO A 51 12.83 32.51 0.26
N ASP A 52 14.14 32.79 0.18
CA ASP A 52 14.70 34.11 -0.17
C ASP A 52 14.81 34.33 -1.69
N GLY A 53 14.36 33.35 -2.50
CA GLY A 53 14.43 33.39 -3.96
C GLY A 53 15.78 32.91 -4.53
N GLU A 54 16.76 32.58 -3.71
CA GLU A 54 18.04 31.97 -4.16
C GLU A 54 17.76 30.63 -4.84
N ILE A 55 18.32 30.42 -6.03
CA ILE A 55 18.26 29.13 -6.74
C ILE A 55 19.57 28.38 -6.50
N ARG A 56 19.46 27.14 -6.10
CA ARG A 56 20.57 26.20 -5.95
C ARG A 56 20.36 24.94 -6.77
N GLU A 57 21.43 24.46 -7.33
CA GLU A 57 21.45 23.28 -8.18
C GLU A 57 22.40 22.24 -7.58
N PHE A 58 21.96 20.98 -7.57
CA PHE A 58 22.69 19.86 -6.96
C PHE A 58 22.67 18.65 -7.91
N GLY A 59 23.77 17.88 -7.93
CA GLY A 59 23.89 16.71 -8.80
C GLY A 59 24.31 17.09 -10.22
N LYS A 60 23.99 16.21 -11.18
CA LYS A 60 24.40 16.37 -12.58
C LYS A 60 23.18 16.43 -13.50
N HIS A 61 23.07 17.47 -14.28
CA HIS A 61 21.99 17.69 -15.26
C HIS A 61 21.91 16.61 -16.35
N THR A 62 23.00 15.86 -16.55
CA THR A 62 23.08 14.77 -17.53
C THR A 62 22.43 13.48 -17.06
N ASP A 63 22.04 13.39 -15.79
CA ASP A 63 21.34 12.23 -15.24
C ASP A 63 19.89 12.21 -15.73
N SER A 64 19.35 10.99 -15.88
CA SER A 64 17.97 10.79 -16.38
C SER A 64 16.91 11.27 -15.39
N LEU A 65 17.23 11.30 -14.08
CA LEU A 65 16.32 11.77 -13.03
C LEU A 65 16.57 13.24 -12.71
N ASN A 66 15.61 14.06 -13.07
CA ASN A 66 15.62 15.50 -12.80
C ASN A 66 14.42 15.88 -11.94
N ALA A 67 14.66 16.56 -10.83
CA ALA A 67 13.64 17.05 -9.91
C ALA A 67 13.79 18.55 -9.66
N ASP A 68 12.69 19.18 -9.28
CA ASP A 68 12.69 20.54 -8.76
C ASP A 68 11.95 20.59 -7.42
N ILE A 69 12.30 21.60 -6.61
CA ILE A 69 11.59 21.89 -5.37
C ILE A 69 11.60 23.41 -5.12
N GLN A 70 10.44 23.96 -4.76
CA GLN A 70 10.28 25.32 -4.31
C GLN A 70 9.94 25.32 -2.82
N ILE A 71 10.87 25.77 -2.00
CA ILE A 71 10.70 25.90 -0.55
C ILE A 71 10.11 27.26 -0.25
N HIS A 72 8.99 27.31 0.48
CA HIS A 72 8.31 28.55 0.88
C HIS A 72 8.62 28.98 2.31
N ASP A 73 9.01 28.03 3.16
CA ASP A 73 9.30 28.25 4.58
C ASP A 73 10.60 27.52 5.00
N TRP A 74 11.50 28.22 5.68
CA TRP A 74 12.74 27.69 6.21
C TRP A 74 12.56 26.57 7.24
N SER A 75 11.37 26.47 7.87
CA SER A 75 11.04 25.40 8.82
C SER A 75 11.11 24.00 8.21
N VAL A 76 10.92 23.87 6.88
CA VAL A 76 11.05 22.60 6.15
C VAL A 76 12.36 21.90 6.48
N PHE A 77 13.47 22.63 6.47
CA PHE A 77 14.80 22.07 6.77
C PHE A 77 14.87 21.48 8.18
N LYS A 78 14.34 22.18 9.18
CA LYS A 78 14.29 21.71 10.55
C LYS A 78 13.40 20.48 10.68
N GLN A 79 12.27 20.43 9.99
CA GLN A 79 11.33 19.32 10.03
C GLN A 79 11.93 18.06 9.40
N VAL A 80 12.57 18.20 8.23
CA VAL A 80 13.30 17.09 7.59
C VAL A 80 14.42 16.55 8.49
N MET A 81 15.22 17.44 9.09
CA MET A 81 16.31 17.04 9.99
C MET A 81 15.83 16.37 11.28
N SER A 82 14.63 16.72 11.76
CA SER A 82 14.08 16.17 13.01
C SER A 82 13.23 14.92 12.81
N HIS A 83 12.53 14.81 11.69
CA HIS A 83 11.48 13.81 11.47
C HIS A 83 11.62 13.05 10.13
N GLY A 84 12.70 13.26 9.39
CA GLY A 84 12.97 12.53 8.14
C GLY A 84 11.88 12.69 7.10
N ASP A 85 11.47 11.57 6.52
CA ASP A 85 10.41 11.47 5.51
C ASP A 85 9.05 11.94 6.03
N ILE A 86 8.72 11.69 7.30
CA ILE A 86 7.50 12.17 7.93
C ILE A 86 7.48 13.70 7.96
N GLY A 87 8.58 14.35 8.38
CA GLY A 87 8.69 15.81 8.39
C GLY A 87 8.63 16.42 6.98
N PHE A 88 9.19 15.73 5.99
CA PHE A 88 9.12 16.12 4.59
C PHE A 88 7.68 16.05 4.06
N ALA A 89 6.96 14.98 4.36
CA ALA A 89 5.55 14.81 4.02
C ALA A 89 4.65 15.85 4.70
N GLU A 90 4.82 16.05 6.01
CA GLU A 90 4.03 17.02 6.77
C GLU A 90 4.19 18.45 6.26
N SER A 91 5.41 18.84 5.93
CA SER A 91 5.68 20.16 5.36
C SER A 91 5.06 20.33 3.96
N TYR A 92 5.04 19.27 3.13
CA TYR A 92 4.29 19.27 1.87
C TYR A 92 2.79 19.45 2.10
N ILE A 93 2.21 18.66 2.99
CA ILE A 93 0.78 18.71 3.30
C ILE A 93 0.36 20.12 3.77
N ARG A 94 1.22 20.81 4.54
CA ARG A 94 0.98 22.20 4.96
C ARG A 94 1.22 23.25 3.86
N GLY A 95 1.72 22.86 2.69
CA GLY A 95 2.02 23.79 1.60
C GLY A 95 3.31 24.57 1.79
N GLU A 96 4.22 24.13 2.66
CA GLU A 96 5.50 24.80 2.94
C GLU A 96 6.53 24.60 1.82
N TRP A 97 6.28 23.66 0.90
CA TRP A 97 7.04 23.50 -0.34
C TRP A 97 6.17 22.90 -1.45
N ASN A 98 6.60 23.10 -2.71
CA ASN A 98 5.99 22.57 -3.91
C ASN A 98 7.05 21.98 -4.86
N THR A 99 6.60 21.19 -5.83
CA THR A 99 7.41 20.64 -6.92
C THR A 99 6.55 20.48 -8.16
N SER A 100 7.14 20.49 -9.33
CA SER A 100 6.45 20.16 -10.58
C SER A 100 6.23 18.65 -10.74
N ASN A 101 7.09 17.83 -10.11
CA ASN A 101 7.02 16.38 -10.18
C ASN A 101 7.33 15.73 -8.81
N LEU A 102 6.25 15.42 -8.07
CA LEU A 102 6.35 14.86 -6.73
C LEU A 102 7.00 13.47 -6.72
N GLN A 103 6.77 12.65 -7.73
CA GLN A 103 7.42 11.34 -7.84
C GLN A 103 8.93 11.49 -8.02
N ALA A 104 9.37 12.36 -8.91
CA ALA A 104 10.81 12.56 -9.20
C ALA A 104 11.60 13.02 -7.97
N ILE A 105 11.05 13.93 -7.15
CA ILE A 105 11.74 14.37 -5.93
C ILE A 105 11.84 13.24 -4.89
N LEU A 106 10.82 12.37 -4.79
CA LEU A 106 10.82 11.22 -3.90
C LEU A 106 11.79 10.13 -4.40
N GLU A 107 11.82 9.83 -5.69
CA GLU A 107 12.81 8.93 -6.30
C GLU A 107 14.24 9.43 -6.08
N LEU A 108 14.47 10.74 -6.24
CA LEU A 108 15.76 11.37 -5.98
C LEU A 108 16.18 11.17 -4.51
N ALA A 109 15.26 11.35 -3.57
CA ALA A 109 15.53 11.12 -2.15
C ALA A 109 15.86 9.64 -1.87
N ILE A 110 15.17 8.71 -2.50
CA ILE A 110 15.42 7.26 -2.36
C ILE A 110 16.82 6.90 -2.90
N ARG A 111 17.17 7.35 -4.10
CA ARG A 111 18.50 7.08 -4.70
C ARG A 111 19.66 7.63 -3.87
N ASN A 112 19.45 8.74 -3.20
CA ASN A 112 20.47 9.40 -2.37
C ASN A 112 20.27 9.15 -0.87
N ARG A 113 19.50 8.12 -0.49
CA ARG A 113 19.14 7.80 0.90
C ARG A 113 20.34 7.80 1.84
N THR A 114 21.39 7.09 1.49
CA THR A 114 22.59 6.97 2.35
C THR A 114 23.20 8.31 2.71
N ILE A 115 23.19 9.26 1.79
CA ILE A 115 23.72 10.62 2.00
C ILE A 115 22.79 11.43 2.90
N LEU A 116 21.49 11.39 2.60
CA LEU A 116 20.46 12.10 3.37
C LEU A 116 20.33 11.57 4.80
N GLU A 117 20.36 10.27 4.96
CA GLU A 117 20.28 9.64 6.29
C GLU A 117 21.44 9.94 7.19
N LYS A 118 22.65 10.00 6.66
CA LYS A 118 23.82 10.45 7.43
C LYS A 118 23.65 11.88 7.95
N ALA A 119 22.97 12.74 7.18
CA ALA A 119 22.67 14.09 7.62
C ALA A 119 21.59 14.14 8.69
N ILE A 120 20.50 13.38 8.49
CA ILE A 120 19.30 13.38 9.35
C ILE A 120 19.53 12.61 10.65
N TYR A 121 20.13 11.43 10.58
CA TYR A 121 20.28 10.50 11.70
C TYR A 121 21.69 10.45 12.28
N GLY A 122 22.63 11.24 11.78
CA GLY A 122 23.96 11.39 12.35
C GLY A 122 23.98 11.91 13.80
N SER A 123 22.84 12.38 14.31
CA SER A 123 22.58 12.63 15.73
C SER A 123 21.61 11.57 16.26
N TRP A 124 22.12 10.63 17.02
CA TRP A 124 21.50 9.44 17.61
C TRP A 124 20.21 9.69 18.45
N LEU A 125 19.92 10.91 18.81
CA LEU A 125 18.86 11.28 19.76
C LEU A 125 17.44 11.43 19.16
N GLY A 126 17.30 11.63 17.84
CA GLY A 126 15.98 11.88 17.21
C GLY A 126 15.11 10.62 17.05
N SER A 127 15.71 9.43 16.94
CA SER A 127 15.00 8.19 16.59
C SER A 127 14.20 7.55 17.74
N ILE A 128 14.49 7.90 19.00
CA ILE A 128 13.95 7.22 20.18
C ILE A 128 12.46 7.56 20.42
N LEU A 129 12.04 8.78 20.12
CA LEU A 129 10.69 9.26 20.44
C LEU A 129 9.60 8.66 19.53
N TYR A 130 9.93 8.35 18.26
CA TYR A 130 8.99 7.74 17.29
C TYR A 130 8.79 6.24 17.52
N ARG A 131 9.78 5.54 18.03
CA ARG A 131 9.74 4.10 18.35
C ARG A 131 8.65 3.77 19.39
N PHE A 132 8.34 4.69 20.30
CA PHE A 132 7.35 4.48 21.36
C PHE A 132 5.90 4.52 20.88
N LYS A 133 5.59 5.28 19.83
CA LYS A 133 4.22 5.43 19.31
C LYS A 133 3.74 4.22 18.50
N HIS A 134 4.65 3.53 17.83
CA HIS A 134 4.33 2.35 17.01
C HIS A 134 3.90 1.15 17.87
N TRP A 135 4.51 0.98 19.02
CA TRP A 135 4.25 -0.14 19.94
C TRP A 135 2.81 -0.16 20.49
N LEU A 136 2.08 0.95 20.44
CA LEU A 136 0.71 1.09 20.94
C LEU A 136 -0.39 0.72 19.92
N ARG A 137 -0.03 0.34 18.67
CA ARG A 137 -0.99 0.03 17.59
C ARG A 137 -1.00 -1.45 17.27
N ASP A 138 -1.68 -2.24 18.12
CA ASP A 138 -1.83 -3.68 17.92
C ASP A 138 -2.98 -4.00 16.94
N ASN A 139 -2.74 -4.92 15.99
CA ASN A 139 -3.72 -5.46 15.05
C ASN A 139 -4.50 -6.66 15.64
N SER A 140 -4.87 -6.59 16.92
CA SER A 140 -5.89 -7.47 17.52
C SER A 140 -7.20 -7.38 16.72
N LYS A 141 -8.13 -8.33 16.90
CA LYS A 141 -9.45 -8.31 16.21
C LYS A 141 -10.16 -6.94 16.33
N ALA A 142 -10.10 -6.32 17.50
CA ALA A 142 -10.66 -4.98 17.73
C ALA A 142 -9.82 -3.88 17.07
N GLY A 143 -8.49 -4.00 17.09
CA GLY A 143 -7.56 -3.08 16.44
C GLY A 143 -7.68 -3.10 14.92
N SER A 144 -7.76 -4.29 14.32
CA SER A 144 -7.94 -4.46 12.86
C SER A 144 -9.25 -3.80 12.38
N ARG A 145 -10.38 -4.03 13.07
CA ARG A 145 -11.64 -3.33 12.76
C ARG A 145 -11.48 -1.81 12.80
N LYS A 146 -10.88 -1.28 13.86
CA LYS A 146 -10.68 0.18 14.02
C LYS A 146 -9.76 0.76 12.95
N ASN A 147 -8.70 0.07 12.56
CA ASN A 147 -7.74 0.53 11.57
C ASN A 147 -8.35 0.49 10.15
N ILE A 148 -9.09 -0.58 9.82
CA ILE A 148 -9.82 -0.72 8.54
C ILE A 148 -10.92 0.34 8.45
N HIS A 149 -11.75 0.52 9.49
CA HIS A 149 -12.75 1.59 9.50
C HIS A 149 -12.10 2.96 9.27
N ALA A 150 -10.97 3.24 9.88
CA ALA A 150 -10.31 4.54 9.76
C ALA A 150 -9.84 4.88 8.34
N HIS A 151 -9.46 3.89 7.55
CA HIS A 151 -9.00 4.08 6.16
C HIS A 151 -10.18 4.04 5.17
N TYR A 152 -11.11 3.09 5.34
CA TYR A 152 -12.26 2.93 4.43
C TYR A 152 -13.47 3.80 4.77
N ASP A 153 -13.48 4.50 5.93
CA ASP A 153 -14.49 5.52 6.30
C ASP A 153 -14.47 6.77 5.37
N LEU A 154 -13.57 6.80 4.37
CA LEU A 154 -13.63 7.79 3.29
C LEU A 154 -14.87 7.61 2.41
N GLY A 155 -15.48 6.43 2.44
CA GLY A 155 -16.74 6.09 1.79
C GLY A 155 -16.60 5.66 0.32
N ASN A 156 -17.56 4.85 -0.13
CA ASN A 156 -17.57 4.35 -1.51
C ASN A 156 -17.59 5.48 -2.54
N ALA A 157 -18.27 6.61 -2.24
CA ALA A 157 -18.33 7.78 -3.12
C ALA A 157 -16.95 8.34 -3.44
N PHE A 158 -16.07 8.41 -2.43
CA PHE A 158 -14.69 8.87 -2.63
C PHE A 158 -13.88 7.94 -3.53
N TYR A 159 -13.89 6.63 -3.25
CA TYR A 159 -13.13 5.66 -4.04
C TYR A 159 -13.63 5.55 -5.49
N SER A 160 -14.95 5.66 -5.70
CA SER A 160 -15.55 5.61 -7.03
C SER A 160 -15.19 6.80 -7.94
N LEU A 161 -14.68 7.90 -7.39
CA LEU A 161 -14.26 9.06 -8.18
C LEU A 161 -13.00 8.76 -9.00
N TRP A 162 -12.09 7.94 -8.51
CA TRP A 162 -10.77 7.79 -9.09
C TRP A 162 -10.30 6.34 -9.31
N LEU A 163 -10.93 5.36 -8.70
CA LEU A 163 -10.72 3.95 -9.07
C LEU A 163 -11.40 3.66 -10.41
N ASP A 164 -10.88 2.66 -11.11
CA ASP A 164 -11.49 2.12 -12.32
C ASP A 164 -12.81 1.36 -12.03
N PRO A 165 -13.63 1.02 -13.04
CA PRO A 165 -14.91 0.33 -12.81
C PRO A 165 -14.82 -1.03 -12.09
N THR A 166 -13.64 -1.66 -12.04
CA THR A 166 -13.46 -2.90 -11.26
C THR A 166 -13.48 -2.63 -9.76
N MET A 167 -13.30 -1.39 -9.33
CA MET A 167 -13.17 -1.00 -7.93
C MET A 167 -12.05 -1.78 -7.22
N SER A 168 -10.97 -2.09 -7.93
CA SER A 168 -9.81 -2.78 -7.35
C SER A 168 -8.84 -1.78 -6.76
N TYR A 169 -8.73 -1.77 -5.43
CA TYR A 169 -7.75 -0.94 -4.70
C TYR A 169 -6.50 -1.76 -4.39
N SER A 170 -5.84 -2.21 -5.45
CA SER A 170 -4.64 -3.02 -5.45
C SER A 170 -3.94 -2.91 -6.80
N SER A 171 -2.68 -3.35 -6.92
CA SER A 171 -1.94 -3.27 -8.18
C SER A 171 -2.69 -3.92 -9.34
N ALA A 172 -2.74 -3.24 -10.47
CA ALA A 172 -3.05 -3.85 -11.75
C ALA A 172 -1.82 -4.59 -12.30
N TRP A 173 -2.04 -5.49 -13.28
CA TRP A 173 -0.97 -6.16 -14.03
C TRP A 173 -1.16 -5.91 -15.53
N PHE A 174 -0.23 -5.17 -16.14
CA PHE A 174 -0.25 -4.81 -17.54
C PHE A 174 0.43 -5.90 -18.38
N SER A 175 -0.26 -7.02 -18.59
CA SER A 175 0.29 -8.28 -19.12
C SER A 175 0.61 -8.28 -20.60
N GLU A 176 -0.11 -7.48 -21.41
CA GLU A 176 -0.11 -7.70 -22.86
C GLU A 176 0.39 -6.51 -23.67
N SER A 177 0.29 -5.31 -23.17
CA SER A 177 0.85 -4.11 -23.79
C SER A 177 0.72 -2.87 -22.91
N ASP A 178 1.51 -1.85 -23.19
CA ASP A 178 1.36 -0.52 -22.62
C ASP A 178 0.04 0.19 -22.97
N ARG A 179 -0.77 -0.39 -23.86
CA ARG A 179 -2.05 0.15 -24.32
C ARG A 179 -3.26 -0.35 -23.52
N GLN A 180 -3.09 -1.31 -22.59
CA GLN A 180 -4.19 -1.76 -21.76
C GLN A 180 -4.71 -0.62 -20.90
N THR A 181 -6.04 -0.51 -20.81
CA THR A 181 -6.70 0.33 -19.81
C THR A 181 -6.48 -0.22 -18.41
N LEU A 182 -6.62 0.62 -17.40
CA LEU A 182 -6.48 0.19 -16.01
C LEU A 182 -7.46 -0.95 -15.67
N ALA A 183 -8.70 -0.87 -16.13
CA ALA A 183 -9.71 -1.91 -15.90
C ALA A 183 -9.34 -3.26 -16.54
N GLU A 184 -8.77 -3.26 -17.75
CA GLU A 184 -8.29 -4.47 -18.41
C GLU A 184 -7.10 -5.08 -17.66
N ALA A 185 -6.17 -4.25 -17.21
CA ALA A 185 -5.02 -4.69 -16.42
C ALA A 185 -5.43 -5.23 -15.04
N GLN A 186 -6.46 -4.64 -14.40
CA GLN A 186 -7.03 -5.18 -13.17
C GLN A 186 -7.68 -6.55 -13.39
N ARG A 187 -8.45 -6.72 -14.46
CA ARG A 187 -9.00 -8.04 -14.80
C ARG A 187 -7.93 -9.07 -15.15
N ALA A 188 -6.86 -8.67 -15.85
CA ALA A 188 -5.73 -9.55 -16.14
C ALA A 188 -5.08 -10.05 -14.83
N LYS A 189 -4.85 -9.17 -13.87
CA LYS A 189 -4.36 -9.52 -12.53
C LYS A 189 -5.26 -10.53 -11.83
N ILE A 190 -6.57 -10.30 -11.84
CA ILE A 190 -7.56 -11.17 -11.19
C ILE A 190 -7.59 -12.55 -11.86
N ARG A 191 -7.61 -12.61 -13.19
CA ARG A 191 -7.59 -13.89 -13.94
C ARG A 191 -6.34 -14.70 -13.61
N ARG A 192 -5.18 -14.04 -13.56
CA ARG A 192 -3.94 -14.70 -13.15
C ARG A 192 -4.03 -15.32 -11.75
N ILE A 193 -4.66 -14.64 -10.80
CA ILE A 193 -4.91 -15.19 -9.46
C ILE A 193 -5.78 -16.45 -9.56
N LEU A 194 -6.93 -16.38 -10.23
CA LEU A 194 -7.84 -17.51 -10.39
C LEU A 194 -7.18 -18.70 -11.11
N GLU A 195 -6.35 -18.45 -12.11
CA GLU A 195 -5.56 -19.47 -12.80
C GLU A 195 -4.53 -20.13 -11.87
N SER A 196 -3.90 -19.35 -10.98
CA SER A 196 -2.94 -19.86 -9.99
C SER A 196 -3.57 -20.80 -8.97
N LEU A 197 -4.85 -20.63 -8.66
CA LEU A 197 -5.60 -21.51 -7.76
C LEU A 197 -5.83 -22.90 -8.34
N LYS A 198 -5.73 -23.11 -9.65
CA LYS A 198 -6.00 -24.37 -10.36
C LYS A 198 -7.39 -24.95 -10.05
N THR A 199 -8.35 -24.11 -9.70
CA THR A 199 -9.75 -24.51 -9.45
C THR A 199 -10.50 -24.74 -10.77
N LYS A 200 -11.56 -25.56 -10.72
CA LYS A 200 -12.41 -25.96 -11.85
C LYS A 200 -13.78 -25.31 -11.71
N PRO A 201 -14.59 -25.26 -12.78
CA PRO A 201 -16.02 -24.98 -12.68
C PRO A 201 -16.69 -25.82 -11.61
N GLY A 202 -17.53 -25.20 -10.77
CA GLY A 202 -18.18 -25.83 -9.60
C GLY A 202 -17.36 -25.85 -8.32
N ASP A 203 -16.05 -25.54 -8.34
CA ASP A 203 -15.23 -25.42 -7.13
C ASP A 203 -15.62 -24.16 -6.33
N HIS A 204 -15.35 -24.23 -5.01
CA HIS A 204 -15.64 -23.15 -4.07
C HIS A 204 -14.35 -22.47 -3.62
N ILE A 205 -14.26 -21.17 -3.81
CA ILE A 205 -13.13 -20.30 -3.48
C ILE A 205 -13.45 -19.46 -2.25
N LEU A 206 -12.44 -19.23 -1.41
CA LEU A 206 -12.46 -18.20 -0.36
C LEU A 206 -11.67 -16.99 -0.82
N GLU A 207 -12.24 -15.78 -0.69
CA GLU A 207 -11.49 -14.52 -0.80
C GLU A 207 -11.38 -13.85 0.56
N ILE A 208 -10.13 -13.61 1.02
CA ILE A 208 -9.84 -12.95 2.29
C ILE A 208 -9.61 -11.46 2.00
N GLY A 209 -10.54 -10.60 2.44
CA GLY A 209 -10.49 -9.18 2.11
C GLY A 209 -11.07 -8.89 0.73
N CYS A 210 -12.34 -9.24 0.52
CA CYS A 210 -12.97 -9.19 -0.81
C CYS A 210 -13.21 -7.77 -1.37
N GLY A 211 -12.97 -6.72 -0.57
CA GLY A 211 -13.18 -5.35 -1.01
C GLY A 211 -14.57 -5.13 -1.63
N TRP A 212 -14.60 -4.58 -2.83
CA TRP A 212 -15.85 -4.32 -3.57
C TRP A 212 -16.24 -5.47 -4.52
N GLY A 213 -15.66 -6.67 -4.33
CA GLY A 213 -16.09 -7.91 -5.01
C GLY A 213 -15.52 -8.12 -6.42
N GLY A 214 -14.36 -7.52 -6.74
CA GLY A 214 -13.76 -7.66 -8.08
C GLY A 214 -13.34 -9.09 -8.43
N ILE A 215 -12.71 -9.83 -7.53
CA ILE A 215 -12.35 -11.25 -7.71
C ILE A 215 -13.61 -12.11 -7.69
N MET A 216 -14.56 -11.80 -6.80
CA MET A 216 -15.82 -12.54 -6.71
C MET A 216 -16.59 -12.49 -8.03
N GLU A 217 -16.64 -11.33 -8.70
CA GLU A 217 -17.24 -11.17 -10.02
C GLU A 217 -16.60 -12.09 -11.06
N GLU A 218 -15.28 -12.07 -11.21
CA GLU A 218 -14.57 -12.90 -12.19
C GLU A 218 -14.65 -14.41 -11.84
N ALA A 219 -14.72 -14.76 -10.56
CA ALA A 219 -14.94 -16.14 -10.13
C ALA A 219 -16.31 -16.67 -10.56
N LEU A 220 -17.39 -15.90 -10.35
CA LEU A 220 -18.74 -16.26 -10.81
C LEU A 220 -18.81 -16.35 -12.32
N LEU A 221 -18.23 -15.40 -13.05
CA LEU A 221 -18.17 -15.42 -14.53
C LEU A 221 -17.39 -16.62 -15.08
N SER A 222 -16.51 -17.19 -14.28
CA SER A 222 -15.74 -18.41 -14.60
C SER A 222 -16.31 -19.67 -13.94
N GLU A 223 -17.61 -19.65 -13.61
CA GLU A 223 -18.39 -20.79 -13.11
C GLU A 223 -17.88 -21.39 -11.77
N ARG A 224 -17.35 -20.54 -10.88
CA ARG A 224 -16.91 -20.93 -9.53
C ARG A 224 -17.81 -20.29 -8.49
N SER A 225 -18.10 -21.02 -7.41
CA SER A 225 -18.71 -20.44 -6.21
C SER A 225 -17.65 -19.73 -5.38
N ILE A 226 -18.05 -18.66 -4.67
CA ILE A 226 -17.09 -17.88 -3.89
C ILE A 226 -17.69 -17.31 -2.61
N THR A 227 -16.94 -17.44 -1.52
CA THR A 227 -17.21 -16.74 -0.25
C THR A 227 -16.18 -15.61 -0.07
N GLY A 228 -16.64 -14.38 0.06
CA GLY A 228 -15.80 -13.22 0.33
C GLY A 228 -15.91 -12.76 1.78
N LEU A 229 -14.77 -12.52 2.43
CA LEU A 229 -14.71 -11.97 3.79
C LEU A 229 -14.32 -10.49 3.74
N THR A 230 -15.03 -9.66 4.50
CA THR A 230 -14.68 -8.25 4.73
C THR A 230 -15.05 -7.83 6.13
N LEU A 231 -14.41 -6.76 6.63
CA LEU A 231 -14.78 -6.11 7.90
C LEU A 231 -15.56 -4.80 7.69
N SER A 232 -15.78 -4.39 6.42
CA SER A 232 -16.48 -3.17 6.05
C SER A 232 -17.93 -3.47 5.63
N THR A 233 -18.90 -2.88 6.33
CA THR A 233 -20.32 -2.95 5.98
C THR A 233 -20.62 -2.32 4.63
N GLU A 234 -19.91 -1.24 4.26
CA GLU A 234 -20.09 -0.55 2.99
C GLU A 234 -19.55 -1.37 1.81
N GLN A 235 -18.37 -2.00 1.98
CA GLN A 235 -17.84 -2.91 0.98
C GLN A 235 -18.75 -4.12 0.77
N LYS A 236 -19.24 -4.72 1.88
CA LYS A 236 -20.20 -5.83 1.82
C LYS A 236 -21.43 -5.47 0.99
N ALA A 237 -22.11 -4.38 1.34
CA ALA A 237 -23.32 -3.94 0.63
C ALA A 237 -23.04 -3.65 -0.85
N PHE A 238 -21.91 -3.03 -1.18
CA PHE A 238 -21.51 -2.77 -2.55
C PHE A 238 -21.27 -4.07 -3.33
N ALA A 239 -20.51 -5.00 -2.76
CA ALA A 239 -20.18 -6.29 -3.38
C ALA A 239 -21.46 -7.12 -3.61
N GLU A 240 -22.36 -7.22 -2.63
CA GLU A 240 -23.64 -7.91 -2.76
C GLU A 240 -24.49 -7.33 -3.91
N ASN A 241 -24.64 -6.00 -3.99
CA ASN A 241 -25.37 -5.34 -5.07
C ASN A 241 -24.74 -5.58 -6.46
N ARG A 242 -23.40 -5.63 -6.53
CA ARG A 242 -22.67 -5.91 -7.76
C ARG A 242 -22.90 -7.34 -8.23
N LEU A 243 -22.74 -8.31 -7.32
CA LEU A 243 -22.77 -9.73 -7.62
C LEU A 243 -24.19 -10.24 -7.91
N ALA A 244 -25.22 -9.72 -7.26
CA ALA A 244 -26.61 -10.04 -7.55
C ALA A 244 -27.01 -9.79 -9.01
N LYS A 245 -26.42 -8.77 -9.67
CA LYS A 245 -26.64 -8.48 -11.08
C LYS A 245 -26.05 -9.54 -12.02
N ILE A 246 -25.01 -10.24 -11.55
CA ILE A 246 -24.32 -11.30 -12.31
C ILE A 246 -25.05 -12.62 -12.09
N GLU A 247 -25.35 -12.96 -10.83
CA GLU A 247 -26.08 -14.17 -10.46
C GLU A 247 -27.45 -14.27 -11.20
N ALA A 248 -28.13 -13.14 -11.34
CA ALA A 248 -29.39 -13.08 -12.10
C ALA A 248 -29.24 -13.43 -13.58
N LYS A 249 -28.03 -13.36 -14.15
CA LYS A 249 -27.73 -13.69 -15.56
C LYS A 249 -27.04 -15.04 -15.72
N ALA A 250 -26.46 -15.58 -14.64
CA ALA A 250 -25.72 -16.84 -14.63
C ALA A 250 -26.67 -18.05 -14.45
N ASN A 251 -26.23 -19.24 -14.91
CA ASN A 251 -26.90 -20.48 -14.56
C ASN A 251 -26.87 -20.68 -13.04
N LYS A 252 -27.99 -21.05 -12.44
CA LYS A 252 -28.24 -21.18 -10.99
C LYS A 252 -27.31 -22.16 -10.21
N ALA A 253 -26.26 -22.66 -10.84
CA ALA A 253 -25.34 -23.64 -10.24
C ALA A 253 -24.23 -23.02 -9.35
N GLN A 254 -23.96 -21.73 -9.54
CA GLN A 254 -22.92 -21.02 -8.77
C GLN A 254 -23.58 -20.09 -7.75
N SER A 255 -22.91 -19.95 -6.61
CA SER A 255 -23.35 -19.08 -5.51
C SER A 255 -22.23 -18.18 -5.03
N PHE A 256 -22.62 -17.01 -4.54
CA PHE A 256 -21.70 -16.16 -3.79
C PHE A 256 -22.23 -15.90 -2.38
N GLU A 257 -21.33 -15.62 -1.48
CA GLU A 257 -21.67 -15.17 -0.14
C GLU A 257 -20.66 -14.09 0.29
N VAL A 258 -21.13 -12.93 0.77
CA VAL A 258 -20.28 -11.90 1.36
C VAL A 258 -20.53 -11.85 2.85
N ARG A 259 -19.50 -12.18 3.63
CA ARG A 259 -19.57 -12.24 5.09
C ARG A 259 -18.89 -11.04 5.74
N LEU A 260 -19.56 -10.41 6.69
CA LEU A 260 -18.94 -9.45 7.59
C LEU A 260 -18.24 -10.25 8.72
N GLN A 261 -17.06 -10.80 8.41
CA GLN A 261 -16.35 -11.77 9.25
C GLN A 261 -14.85 -11.54 9.22
N ASP A 262 -14.21 -11.69 10.39
CA ASP A 262 -12.77 -11.75 10.50
C ASP A 262 -12.27 -13.10 9.96
N TYR A 263 -11.20 -13.09 9.16
CA TYR A 263 -10.64 -14.32 8.56
C TYR A 263 -10.26 -15.37 9.62
N ARG A 264 -9.86 -14.94 10.81
CA ARG A 264 -9.49 -15.81 11.93
C ARG A 264 -10.64 -16.69 12.43
N ASP A 265 -11.88 -16.30 12.13
CA ASP A 265 -13.08 -17.05 12.52
C ASP A 265 -13.56 -18.04 11.44
N CYS A 266 -12.87 -18.10 10.29
CA CYS A 266 -13.19 -19.03 9.22
C CYS A 266 -12.83 -20.48 9.61
N GLN A 267 -13.74 -21.41 9.39
CA GLN A 267 -13.59 -22.84 9.77
C GLN A 267 -13.79 -23.79 8.58
N GLU A 268 -14.46 -23.33 7.53
CA GLU A 268 -14.79 -24.15 6.36
C GLU A 268 -13.56 -24.42 5.50
N LYS A 269 -13.69 -25.44 4.61
CA LYS A 269 -12.64 -25.80 3.66
C LYS A 269 -13.03 -25.44 2.22
N PHE A 270 -12.08 -24.84 1.52
CA PHE A 270 -12.23 -24.34 0.16
C PHE A 270 -11.28 -25.02 -0.82
N ASN A 271 -11.66 -25.08 -2.10
CA ASN A 271 -10.83 -25.63 -3.17
C ASN A 271 -9.66 -24.70 -3.52
N GLY A 272 -9.86 -23.37 -3.35
CA GLY A 272 -8.84 -22.37 -3.52
C GLY A 272 -9.04 -21.22 -2.55
N ILE A 273 -7.96 -20.49 -2.22
CA ILE A 273 -8.00 -19.30 -1.36
C ILE A 273 -7.27 -18.16 -2.07
N ALA A 274 -7.94 -17.01 -2.22
CA ALA A 274 -7.35 -15.77 -2.73
C ALA A 274 -7.26 -14.73 -1.62
N SER A 275 -6.19 -13.94 -1.60
CA SER A 275 -6.06 -12.77 -0.72
C SER A 275 -5.21 -11.72 -1.44
N VAL A 276 -5.71 -10.50 -1.58
CA VAL A 276 -5.06 -9.45 -2.36
C VAL A 276 -4.86 -8.21 -1.51
N GLU A 277 -3.60 -7.90 -1.21
CA GLU A 277 -3.17 -6.71 -0.48
C GLU A 277 -3.96 -6.51 0.84
N MET A 278 -4.18 -7.61 1.54
CA MET A 278 -4.76 -7.66 2.87
C MET A 278 -3.72 -8.05 3.93
N PHE A 279 -2.68 -8.82 3.52
CA PHE A 279 -1.66 -9.32 4.43
C PHE A 279 -0.89 -8.20 5.13
N GLU A 280 -0.74 -7.05 4.48
CA GLU A 280 -0.13 -5.83 5.02
C GLU A 280 -0.84 -5.32 6.28
N ALA A 281 -2.14 -5.57 6.39
CA ALA A 281 -2.95 -5.17 7.54
C ALA A 281 -2.95 -6.20 8.69
N VAL A 282 -2.32 -7.36 8.49
CA VAL A 282 -2.26 -8.44 9.50
C VAL A 282 -1.35 -8.06 10.67
N GLY A 283 -0.18 -7.47 10.37
CA GLY A 283 0.86 -7.19 11.35
C GLY A 283 1.71 -8.42 11.71
N GLU A 284 3.02 -8.22 11.89
CA GLU A 284 4.00 -9.31 12.03
C GLU A 284 3.66 -10.33 13.11
N LYS A 285 3.14 -9.88 14.24
CA LYS A 285 2.75 -10.73 15.38
C LYS A 285 1.68 -11.77 15.00
N HIS A 286 0.84 -11.49 14.02
CA HIS A 286 -0.29 -12.31 13.61
C HIS A 286 -0.04 -13.09 12.30
N TRP A 287 1.14 -12.98 11.68
CA TRP A 287 1.47 -13.77 10.49
C TRP A 287 1.37 -15.28 10.69
N PRO A 288 1.82 -15.85 11.82
CA PRO A 288 1.64 -17.29 12.06
C PRO A 288 0.16 -17.72 12.06
N GLU A 289 -0.71 -16.94 12.70
CA GLU A 289 -2.16 -17.20 12.77
C GLU A 289 -2.82 -17.13 11.37
N TYR A 290 -2.39 -16.15 10.56
CA TYR A 290 -2.87 -16.00 9.17
C TYR A 290 -2.54 -17.22 8.31
N PHE A 291 -1.30 -17.68 8.31
CA PHE A 291 -0.92 -18.85 7.53
C PHE A 291 -1.49 -20.17 8.07
N GLN A 292 -1.63 -20.30 9.39
CA GLN A 292 -2.33 -21.44 9.99
C GLN A 292 -3.79 -21.51 9.55
N MET A 293 -4.48 -20.37 9.49
CA MET A 293 -5.85 -20.30 8.98
C MET A 293 -5.92 -20.72 7.51
N ILE A 294 -5.00 -20.25 6.65
CA ILE A 294 -4.92 -20.68 5.24
C ILE A 294 -4.73 -22.18 5.14
N ALA A 295 -3.75 -22.75 5.86
CA ALA A 295 -3.51 -24.18 5.86
C ALA A 295 -4.72 -24.99 6.35
N LYS A 296 -5.43 -24.51 7.38
CA LYS A 296 -6.64 -25.14 7.90
C LYS A 296 -7.80 -25.10 6.91
N CYS A 297 -8.04 -23.96 6.25
CA CYS A 297 -9.17 -23.74 5.37
C CYS A 297 -8.95 -24.22 3.93
N LEU A 298 -7.72 -24.55 3.55
CA LEU A 298 -7.42 -25.10 2.24
C LEU A 298 -7.67 -26.61 2.21
N LYS A 299 -8.42 -27.11 1.23
CA LYS A 299 -8.59 -28.54 0.99
C LYS A 299 -7.27 -29.19 0.56
N ALA A 300 -7.13 -30.49 0.78
CA ALA A 300 -6.02 -31.27 0.23
C ALA A 300 -5.96 -31.10 -1.30
N GLY A 301 -4.77 -30.84 -1.83
CA GLY A 301 -4.54 -30.54 -3.26
C GLY A 301 -4.99 -29.14 -3.72
N GLY A 302 -5.65 -28.36 -2.87
CA GLY A 302 -6.00 -26.96 -3.15
C GLY A 302 -4.78 -26.04 -3.14
N LYS A 303 -4.95 -24.84 -3.71
CA LYS A 303 -3.91 -23.81 -3.76
C LYS A 303 -4.43 -22.47 -3.20
N ALA A 304 -3.52 -21.75 -2.57
CA ALA A 304 -3.78 -20.36 -2.18
C ALA A 304 -2.92 -19.42 -3.03
N CYS A 305 -3.47 -18.29 -3.45
CA CYS A 305 -2.74 -17.21 -4.12
C CYS A 305 -2.84 -15.94 -3.27
N ILE A 306 -1.72 -15.51 -2.75
CA ILE A 306 -1.61 -14.33 -1.89
C ILE A 306 -0.82 -13.25 -2.65
N GLN A 307 -1.50 -12.17 -3.01
CA GLN A 307 -0.86 -10.96 -3.52
C GLN A 307 -0.56 -10.03 -2.34
N THR A 308 0.69 -9.66 -2.18
CA THR A 308 1.10 -8.75 -1.11
C THR A 308 2.27 -7.87 -1.53
N ILE A 309 2.34 -6.68 -0.95
CA ILE A 309 3.51 -5.82 -1.08
C ILE A 309 4.62 -6.39 -0.19
N VAL A 310 5.81 -6.46 -0.72
CA VAL A 310 7.02 -6.89 0.01
C VAL A 310 8.05 -5.76 0.01
N ILE A 311 8.81 -5.64 1.09
CA ILE A 311 9.93 -4.72 1.17
C ILE A 311 11.22 -5.43 0.79
N ALA A 312 12.19 -4.72 0.22
CA ALA A 312 13.51 -5.25 -0.09
C ALA A 312 14.20 -5.81 1.18
N GLU A 313 14.90 -6.94 1.05
CA GLU A 313 15.48 -7.67 2.18
C GLU A 313 16.39 -6.78 3.05
N GLU A 314 17.24 -5.97 2.41
CA GLU A 314 18.17 -5.07 3.08
C GLU A 314 17.50 -3.93 3.86
N LEU A 315 16.23 -3.66 3.57
CA LEU A 315 15.45 -2.62 4.25
C LEU A 315 14.57 -3.17 5.38
N PHE A 316 14.30 -4.49 5.39
CA PHE A 316 13.31 -5.10 6.26
C PHE A 316 13.59 -4.89 7.75
N GLU A 317 14.80 -5.20 8.22
CA GLU A 317 15.14 -5.05 9.65
C GLU A 317 15.03 -3.60 10.13
N ARG A 318 15.39 -2.66 9.28
CA ARG A 318 15.22 -1.24 9.59
C ARG A 318 13.74 -0.85 9.62
N TYR A 319 12.96 -1.30 8.63
CA TYR A 319 11.54 -0.98 8.49
C TYR A 319 10.72 -1.49 9.69
N ARG A 320 10.96 -2.72 10.13
CA ARG A 320 10.22 -3.30 11.27
C ARG A 320 10.45 -2.59 12.62
N HIS A 321 11.51 -1.79 12.73
CA HIS A 321 11.85 -1.04 13.94
C HIS A 321 11.56 0.46 13.86
N ASN A 322 11.10 0.96 12.72
CA ASN A 322 10.78 2.37 12.52
C ASN A 322 9.35 2.55 12.03
N THR A 323 8.86 3.78 12.06
CA THR A 323 7.57 4.15 11.50
C THR A 323 7.83 5.08 10.32
N ASP A 324 7.25 4.80 9.17
CA ASP A 324 7.29 5.65 8.00
C ASP A 324 6.01 6.50 7.86
N PHE A 325 5.96 7.32 6.81
CA PHE A 325 4.81 8.15 6.49
C PHE A 325 3.52 7.33 6.29
N ILE A 326 3.60 6.16 5.62
CA ILE A 326 2.44 5.31 5.34
C ILE A 326 1.84 4.75 6.63
N GLN A 327 2.67 4.21 7.50
CA GLN A 327 2.23 3.66 8.79
C GLN A 327 1.70 4.76 9.73
N GLN A 328 2.23 5.98 9.62
CA GLN A 328 1.81 7.10 10.46
C GLN A 328 0.43 7.64 10.05
N TYR A 329 0.18 7.81 8.75
CA TYR A 329 -0.93 8.62 8.25
C TYR A 329 -1.95 7.85 7.41
N VAL A 330 -1.55 6.81 6.67
CA VAL A 330 -2.41 6.14 5.69
C VAL A 330 -2.89 4.79 6.20
N PHE A 331 -1.98 3.89 6.57
CA PHE A 331 -2.27 2.54 7.04
C PHE A 331 -1.69 2.28 8.43
N PRO A 332 -2.32 2.82 9.50
CA PRO A 332 -1.84 2.59 10.85
C PRO A 332 -1.83 1.10 11.20
N GLY A 333 -0.67 0.62 11.69
CA GLY A 333 -0.47 -0.79 12.00
C GLY A 333 -0.11 -1.67 10.80
N GLY A 334 -0.02 -1.11 9.60
CA GLY A 334 0.46 -1.81 8.41
C GLY A 334 1.89 -2.31 8.58
N MET A 335 2.18 -3.51 8.07
CA MET A 335 3.50 -4.13 8.13
C MET A 335 3.78 -4.94 6.86
N LEU A 336 4.79 -4.52 6.11
CA LEU A 336 5.22 -5.23 4.91
C LEU A 336 6.18 -6.37 5.30
N PRO A 337 6.00 -7.58 4.78
CA PRO A 337 7.01 -8.63 4.91
C PRO A 337 8.16 -8.39 3.93
N SER A 338 9.32 -8.95 4.21
CA SER A 338 10.27 -9.28 3.15
C SER A 338 9.88 -10.61 2.50
N ARG A 339 10.44 -10.93 1.33
CA ARG A 339 10.15 -12.23 0.68
C ARG A 339 10.55 -13.40 1.56
N SER A 340 11.72 -13.31 2.22
CA SER A 340 12.20 -14.35 3.11
C SER A 340 11.32 -14.53 4.34
N SER A 341 10.87 -13.44 4.97
CA SER A 341 10.01 -13.49 6.16
C SER A 341 8.61 -14.03 5.85
N PHE A 342 8.05 -13.70 4.66
CA PHE A 342 6.79 -14.26 4.18
C PHE A 342 6.90 -15.79 4.01
N LYS A 343 7.92 -16.25 3.26
CA LYS A 343 8.17 -17.70 3.03
C LYS A 343 8.35 -18.45 4.33
N ALA A 344 9.23 -17.98 5.21
CA ALA A 344 9.48 -18.60 6.49
C ALA A 344 8.21 -18.72 7.36
N SER A 345 7.31 -17.73 7.28
CA SER A 345 6.04 -17.77 8.02
C SER A 345 5.05 -18.77 7.43
N ALA A 346 4.98 -18.88 6.10
CA ALA A 346 4.16 -19.87 5.41
C ALA A 346 4.66 -21.31 5.68
N GLU A 347 5.97 -21.55 5.59
CA GLU A 347 6.60 -22.85 5.84
C GLU A 347 6.36 -23.36 7.26
N LYS A 348 6.44 -22.48 8.27
CA LYS A 348 6.13 -22.81 9.66
C LYS A 348 4.67 -23.25 9.88
N ALA A 349 3.76 -22.85 8.98
CA ALA A 349 2.36 -23.27 9.02
C ALA A 349 2.08 -24.55 8.20
N GLY A 350 3.10 -25.20 7.64
CA GLY A 350 2.97 -26.40 6.81
C GLY A 350 2.58 -26.11 5.36
N LEU A 351 2.81 -24.88 4.90
CA LEU A 351 2.63 -24.48 3.50
C LEU A 351 3.98 -24.40 2.80
N GLN A 352 3.99 -24.65 1.49
CA GLN A 352 5.15 -24.43 0.61
C GLN A 352 4.81 -23.41 -0.47
N ILE A 353 5.82 -22.65 -0.89
CA ILE A 353 5.69 -21.73 -2.03
C ILE A 353 5.95 -22.52 -3.30
N GLU A 354 4.97 -22.59 -4.19
CA GLU A 354 5.09 -23.25 -5.49
C GLU A 354 5.55 -22.29 -6.58
N ALA A 355 5.12 -21.03 -6.52
CA ALA A 355 5.48 -20.01 -7.50
C ALA A 355 5.43 -18.62 -6.88
N GLU A 356 6.26 -17.74 -7.43
CA GLU A 356 6.28 -16.31 -7.16
C GLU A 356 6.18 -15.54 -8.48
N PHE A 357 5.40 -14.49 -8.48
CA PHE A 357 5.29 -13.60 -9.61
C PHE A 357 5.30 -12.14 -9.15
N ALA A 358 6.36 -11.42 -9.48
CA ALA A 358 6.59 -10.04 -9.08
C ALA A 358 6.30 -9.08 -10.23
N PHE A 359 5.62 -7.96 -9.94
CA PHE A 359 5.23 -6.95 -10.94
C PHE A 359 5.13 -5.54 -10.34
N GLY A 360 6.06 -5.17 -9.47
CA GLY A 360 6.06 -3.86 -8.79
C GLY A 360 6.13 -2.66 -9.71
N SER A 361 6.74 -2.78 -10.90
CA SER A 361 6.72 -1.72 -11.91
C SER A 361 5.30 -1.35 -12.35
N ASP A 362 4.41 -2.34 -12.41
CA ASP A 362 3.00 -2.15 -12.77
C ASP A 362 2.24 -1.43 -11.66
N TYR A 363 2.67 -1.62 -10.40
CA TYR A 363 2.09 -0.86 -9.29
C TYR A 363 2.49 0.61 -9.35
N ALA A 364 3.73 0.93 -9.68
CA ALA A 364 4.13 2.32 -9.90
C ALA A 364 3.24 2.98 -10.98
N LYS A 365 3.00 2.28 -12.10
CA LYS A 365 2.11 2.73 -13.17
C LYS A 365 0.66 2.87 -12.68
N THR A 366 0.14 1.90 -11.92
CA THR A 366 -1.20 1.91 -11.35
C THR A 366 -1.41 3.14 -10.45
N LEU A 367 -0.45 3.43 -9.56
CA LEU A 367 -0.49 4.57 -8.64
C LEU A 367 -0.46 5.92 -9.38
N CYS A 368 0.31 6.02 -10.46
CA CYS A 368 0.30 7.20 -11.32
C CYS A 368 -1.06 7.41 -11.99
N LEU A 369 -1.67 6.36 -12.52
CA LEU A 369 -3.00 6.42 -13.13
C LEU A 369 -4.07 6.81 -12.10
N TRP A 370 -4.00 6.27 -10.88
CA TRP A 370 -4.90 6.67 -9.79
C TRP A 370 -4.73 8.14 -9.41
N ARG A 371 -3.47 8.64 -9.31
CA ARG A 371 -3.22 10.06 -9.05
C ARG A 371 -3.80 10.94 -10.14
N ASP A 372 -3.62 10.56 -11.39
CA ASP A 372 -4.11 11.37 -12.53
C ASP A 372 -5.63 11.40 -12.54
N SER A 373 -6.30 10.27 -12.30
CA SER A 373 -7.76 10.19 -12.15
C SER A 373 -8.25 11.03 -10.96
N PHE A 374 -7.59 10.92 -9.80
CA PHE A 374 -7.90 11.69 -8.60
C PHE A 374 -7.80 13.20 -8.85
N ASN A 375 -6.72 13.63 -9.50
CA ASN A 375 -6.49 15.06 -9.79
C ASN A 375 -7.47 15.63 -10.83
N GLN A 376 -8.05 14.80 -11.71
CA GLN A 376 -9.13 15.19 -12.61
C GLN A 376 -10.46 15.40 -11.88
N LYS A 377 -10.60 14.91 -10.64
CA LYS A 377 -11.83 14.90 -9.83
C LYS A 377 -11.75 15.79 -8.58
N LEU A 378 -10.83 16.75 -8.54
CA LEU A 378 -10.60 17.58 -7.34
C LEU A 378 -11.80 18.41 -6.92
N GLN A 379 -12.66 18.82 -7.89
CA GLN A 379 -13.87 19.55 -7.55
C GLN A 379 -14.84 18.64 -6.79
N GLU A 380 -15.12 17.45 -7.31
CA GLU A 380 -15.99 16.45 -6.68
C GLU A 380 -15.43 15.98 -5.31
N VAL A 381 -14.10 15.87 -5.21
CA VAL A 381 -13.43 15.58 -3.93
C VAL A 381 -13.71 16.67 -2.89
N ARG A 382 -13.65 17.95 -3.26
CA ARG A 382 -13.99 19.06 -2.36
C ARG A 382 -15.48 19.09 -2.01
N GLU A 383 -16.36 18.75 -2.95
CA GLU A 383 -17.81 18.64 -2.71
C GLU A 383 -18.15 17.53 -1.71
N LEU A 384 -17.34 16.45 -1.65
CA LEU A 384 -17.43 15.43 -0.60
C LEU A 384 -16.93 15.93 0.78
N GLY A 385 -16.38 17.15 0.86
CA GLY A 385 -15.94 17.78 2.11
C GLY A 385 -14.47 17.61 2.44
N PHE A 386 -13.64 17.11 1.52
CA PHE A 386 -12.20 17.00 1.70
C PHE A 386 -11.52 18.36 1.40
N ASP A 387 -10.59 18.75 2.24
CA ASP A 387 -9.86 20.01 2.13
C ASP A 387 -8.52 19.85 1.37
N GLU A 388 -7.82 20.98 1.18
CA GLU A 388 -6.55 21.01 0.46
C GLU A 388 -5.45 20.19 1.15
N ALA A 389 -5.46 20.14 2.48
CA ALA A 389 -4.49 19.33 3.22
C ALA A 389 -4.68 17.84 2.92
N PHE A 390 -5.94 17.38 2.83
CA PHE A 390 -6.25 16.01 2.42
C PHE A 390 -5.83 15.74 0.97
N ILE A 391 -6.11 16.66 0.04
CA ILE A 391 -5.72 16.53 -1.37
C ILE A 391 -4.20 16.37 -1.50
N ARG A 392 -3.44 17.20 -0.78
CA ARG A 392 -1.97 17.11 -0.76
C ARG A 392 -1.49 15.80 -0.11
N LEU A 393 -2.10 15.37 1.00
CA LEU A 393 -1.78 14.10 1.64
C LEU A 393 -2.00 12.92 0.68
N TRP A 394 -3.13 12.92 -0.05
CA TRP A 394 -3.46 11.82 -0.97
C TRP A 394 -2.50 11.76 -2.15
N ASN A 395 -2.16 12.91 -2.73
CA ASN A 395 -1.13 13.00 -3.77
C ASN A 395 0.24 12.53 -3.26
N PHE A 396 0.63 12.95 -2.04
CA PHE A 396 1.90 12.51 -1.46
C PHE A 396 1.92 11.01 -1.24
N TYR A 397 0.86 10.44 -0.68
CA TYR A 397 0.71 9.01 -0.48
C TYR A 397 0.90 8.22 -1.78
N LEU A 398 0.15 8.56 -2.83
CA LEU A 398 0.23 7.84 -4.10
C LEU A 398 1.63 7.92 -4.72
N MET A 399 2.26 9.08 -4.68
CA MET A 399 3.59 9.25 -5.26
C MET A 399 4.72 8.69 -4.38
N TYR A 400 4.55 8.69 -3.06
CA TYR A 400 5.49 8.03 -2.15
C TYR A 400 5.56 6.52 -2.42
N CYS A 401 4.41 5.88 -2.58
CA CYS A 401 4.37 4.47 -2.96
C CYS A 401 4.89 4.26 -4.39
N ALA A 402 4.51 5.09 -5.37
CA ALA A 402 4.99 4.97 -6.74
C ALA A 402 6.52 5.05 -6.83
N ALA A 403 7.14 5.99 -6.13
CA ALA A 403 8.59 6.12 -6.04
C ALA A 403 9.23 4.88 -5.38
N GLY A 404 8.59 4.35 -4.32
CA GLY A 404 9.05 3.12 -3.66
C GLY A 404 9.09 1.91 -4.60
N PHE A 405 8.06 1.75 -5.44
CA PHE A 405 8.03 0.69 -6.46
C PHE A 405 8.99 0.94 -7.62
N SER A 406 9.06 2.17 -8.15
CA SER A 406 9.99 2.55 -9.22
C SER A 406 11.45 2.28 -8.84
N GLU A 407 11.81 2.60 -7.62
CA GLU A 407 13.18 2.42 -7.08
C GLU A 407 13.42 1.05 -6.43
N ARG A 408 12.45 0.12 -6.55
CA ARG A 408 12.53 -1.25 -6.04
C ARG A 408 12.80 -1.38 -4.54
N ASN A 409 12.44 -0.37 -3.76
CA ASN A 409 12.43 -0.48 -2.30
C ASN A 409 11.32 -1.41 -1.81
N ILE A 410 10.24 -1.44 -2.56
CA ILE A 410 9.09 -2.33 -2.38
C ILE A 410 8.74 -2.96 -3.72
N ASP A 411 8.13 -4.13 -3.68
CA ASP A 411 7.64 -4.87 -4.83
C ASP A 411 6.25 -5.42 -4.51
N VAL A 412 5.46 -5.79 -5.50
CA VAL A 412 4.23 -6.55 -5.30
C VAL A 412 4.40 -7.95 -5.88
N VAL A 413 4.03 -8.96 -5.08
CA VAL A 413 4.26 -10.36 -5.44
C VAL A 413 2.99 -11.17 -5.22
N GLN A 414 2.63 -11.99 -6.21
CA GLN A 414 1.68 -13.08 -6.06
C GLN A 414 2.44 -14.35 -5.68
N PHE A 415 2.23 -14.84 -4.47
CA PHE A 415 2.74 -16.13 -4.00
C PHE A 415 1.66 -17.19 -4.16
N THR A 416 1.97 -18.26 -4.88
CA THR A 416 1.11 -19.46 -4.95
C THR A 416 1.60 -20.48 -3.94
N LEU A 417 0.71 -20.89 -3.05
CA LEU A 417 1.01 -21.80 -1.94
C LEU A 417 0.17 -23.06 -2.04
N SER A 418 0.73 -24.18 -1.55
CA SER A 418 0.02 -25.44 -1.30
C SER A 418 0.46 -26.04 0.03
N HIS A 419 -0.23 -27.07 0.49
CA HIS A 419 0.27 -27.87 1.61
C HIS A 419 1.62 -28.50 1.28
N GLN A 420 2.53 -28.50 2.24
CA GLN A 420 3.77 -29.29 2.12
C GLN A 420 3.43 -30.75 1.89
N GLN A 421 4.09 -31.37 0.92
CA GLN A 421 3.97 -32.81 0.73
C GLN A 421 4.63 -33.50 1.93
N ALA A 422 3.95 -34.51 2.52
CA ALA A 422 4.61 -35.35 3.49
C ALA A 422 5.89 -35.94 2.86
N PRO A 423 7.01 -35.99 3.59
CA PRO A 423 8.22 -36.65 3.07
C PRO A 423 7.83 -38.05 2.61
N THR A 424 8.04 -38.34 1.32
CA THR A 424 7.89 -39.70 0.81
C THR A 424 8.87 -40.58 1.58
N SER A 425 8.35 -41.49 2.41
CA SER A 425 9.18 -42.48 3.10
C SER A 425 10.05 -43.18 2.05
N PRO A 426 11.37 -43.33 2.27
CA PRO A 426 12.24 -44.07 1.35
C PRO A 426 11.85 -45.54 1.18
N ASP A 427 10.97 -46.07 2.02
CA ASP A 427 10.64 -47.50 2.11
C ASP A 427 9.55 -47.99 1.12
N ALA A 428 9.05 -47.13 0.22
CA ALA A 428 8.04 -47.53 -0.78
C ALA A 428 8.61 -48.09 -2.10
N LEU A 429 9.93 -48.26 -2.21
CA LEU A 429 10.61 -48.78 -3.43
C LEU A 429 11.11 -50.22 -3.28
N THR A 430 10.72 -50.93 -2.22
CA THR A 430 11.05 -52.38 -2.08
C THR A 430 9.79 -53.15 -1.68
N ALA A 431 8.89 -53.37 -2.61
CA ALA A 431 7.90 -54.44 -2.59
C ALA A 431 7.55 -54.86 -4.03
#